data_44225eb09f3803f4d3d706818d44ec79
#
_entry.id   44225eb09f3803f4d3d706818d44ec79
#
_cell.length_a   1.000
_cell.length_b   1.000
_cell.length_c   1.000
_cell.angle_alpha   90.00
_cell.angle_beta   90.00
_cell.angle_gamma   90.00
#
_symmetry.space_group_name_H-M   'P 1'
#
loop_
_entity.id
_entity.type
_entity.pdbx_description
1 polymer ?
#
loop_
_entity_poly.entity_id
_entity_poly.type
_entity_poly.pdbx_seq_one_letter_code
_entity_poly.pdbx_strand_id
1 'polypeptide(L)'
;MKNKLHPFRKKWGQNFIADTNLLDRIVRTLELDKNNSILEIGPGDGLLTKKIFSRVKEMAVVEIDPLLVKHLSIRSDFDGLEIVHGDILRQDIENLTVTNPVRIIGNIPYNITSSIIFWLIEQLD
;
A
#
# COMPACT_ATOMS: atom_id res chain seq x y z
N MET A 1 24.21 -7.15 -12.94
CA MET A 1 23.41 -5.95 -12.61
C MET A 1 23.54 -5.63 -11.14
N LYS A 2 23.99 -4.46 -10.82
CA LYS A 2 24.15 -4.07 -9.42
C LYS A 2 22.78 -3.79 -8.82
N ASN A 3 22.44 -4.51 -7.76
CA ASN A 3 21.29 -4.19 -6.95
C ASN A 3 21.61 -2.96 -6.11
N LYS A 4 21.31 -1.80 -6.64
CA LYS A 4 21.37 -0.59 -5.84
C LYS A 4 20.13 -0.54 -4.96
N LEU A 5 20.33 -0.41 -3.66
CA LEU A 5 19.23 -0.10 -2.78
C LEU A 5 18.61 1.22 -3.23
N HIS A 6 17.29 1.22 -3.41
CA HIS A 6 16.56 2.44 -3.69
C HIS A 6 16.79 3.42 -2.52
N PRO A 7 17.10 4.70 -2.77
CA PRO A 7 17.37 5.66 -1.68
C PRO A 7 16.22 5.75 -0.67
N PHE A 8 14.99 5.52 -1.09
CA PHE A 8 13.82 5.55 -0.22
C PHE A 8 13.83 4.44 0.82
N ARG A 9 14.37 3.25 0.49
CA ARG A 9 14.48 2.13 1.42
C ARG A 9 15.30 2.50 2.65
N LYS A 10 16.45 3.15 2.44
CA LYS A 10 17.33 3.54 3.53
C LYS A 10 16.67 4.53 4.46
N LYS A 11 16.01 5.53 3.89
CA LYS A 11 15.44 6.63 4.64
C LYS A 11 14.25 6.20 5.49
N TRP A 12 13.42 5.31 4.96
CA TRP A 12 12.12 4.96 5.56
C TRP A 12 12.04 3.52 6.05
N GLY A 13 13.14 2.74 5.96
CA GLY A 13 13.15 1.33 6.33
C GLY A 13 12.27 0.46 5.41
N GLN A 14 12.02 0.92 4.20
CA GLN A 14 11.14 0.23 3.27
C GLN A 14 11.84 -0.92 2.55
N ASN A 15 11.09 -1.96 2.24
CA ASN A 15 11.53 -3.08 1.41
C ASN A 15 10.63 -3.15 0.18
N PHE A 16 11.24 -3.09 -1.02
CA PHE A 16 10.51 -3.25 -2.26
C PHE A 16 10.58 -4.69 -2.74
N ILE A 17 9.43 -5.28 -2.98
CA ILE A 17 9.35 -6.60 -3.59
C ILE A 17 9.36 -6.40 -5.10
N ALA A 18 10.45 -6.86 -5.74
CA ALA A 18 10.62 -6.73 -7.19
C ALA A 18 10.39 -8.05 -7.93
N ASP A 19 10.29 -9.18 -7.21
CA ASP A 19 10.05 -10.49 -7.80
C ASP A 19 8.60 -10.60 -8.25
N THR A 20 8.36 -10.55 -9.55
CA THR A 20 7.02 -10.59 -10.12
C THR A 20 6.31 -11.91 -9.85
N ASN A 21 7.05 -13.03 -9.77
CA ASN A 21 6.46 -14.33 -9.45
C ASN A 21 5.94 -14.34 -8.01
N LEU A 22 6.68 -13.76 -7.08
CA LEU A 22 6.24 -13.62 -5.69
C LEU A 22 5.02 -12.72 -5.59
N LEU A 23 5.02 -11.59 -6.30
CA LEU A 23 3.88 -10.67 -6.32
C LEU A 23 2.62 -11.36 -6.87
N ASP A 24 2.76 -12.15 -7.93
CA ASP A 24 1.64 -12.88 -8.50
C ASP A 24 1.09 -13.94 -7.52
N ARG A 25 1.96 -14.58 -6.75
CA ARG A 25 1.55 -15.52 -5.71
C ARG A 25 0.79 -14.83 -4.59
N ILE A 26 1.25 -13.66 -4.18
CA ILE A 26 0.57 -12.84 -3.17
C ILE A 26 -0.84 -12.50 -3.67
N VAL A 27 -0.95 -12.01 -4.89
CA VAL A 27 -2.24 -11.61 -5.46
C VAL A 27 -3.19 -12.80 -5.53
N ARG A 28 -2.73 -13.97 -5.95
CA ARG A 28 -3.56 -15.18 -5.97
C ARG A 28 -4.06 -15.56 -4.58
N THR A 29 -3.18 -15.44 -3.58
CA THR A 29 -3.53 -15.76 -2.19
C THR A 29 -4.60 -14.83 -1.64
N LEU A 30 -4.65 -13.59 -2.09
CA LEU A 30 -5.62 -12.60 -1.64
C LEU A 30 -7.04 -12.89 -2.12
N GLU A 31 -7.21 -13.65 -3.19
CA GLU A 31 -8.53 -13.95 -3.75
C GLU A 31 -9.37 -12.70 -3.95
N LEU A 32 -8.81 -11.75 -4.71
CA LEU A 32 -9.44 -10.45 -4.94
C LEU A 32 -10.67 -10.55 -5.84
N ASP A 33 -11.67 -9.72 -5.57
CA ASP A 33 -12.82 -9.57 -6.46
C ASP A 33 -13.28 -8.11 -6.54
N LYS A 34 -14.23 -7.84 -7.42
CA LYS A 34 -14.72 -6.49 -7.73
C LYS A 34 -15.52 -5.84 -6.60
N ASN A 35 -15.82 -6.57 -5.54
CA ASN A 35 -16.50 -6.01 -4.38
C ASN A 35 -15.54 -5.63 -3.26
N ASN A 36 -14.26 -5.93 -3.41
CA ASN A 36 -13.27 -5.65 -2.38
C ASN A 36 -12.91 -4.17 -2.30
N SER A 37 -12.73 -3.70 -1.08
CA SER A 37 -12.16 -2.40 -0.75
C SER A 37 -10.82 -2.64 -0.08
N ILE A 38 -9.76 -2.05 -0.62
CA ILE A 38 -8.38 -2.33 -0.22
C ILE A 38 -7.70 -1.05 0.26
N LEU A 39 -7.03 -1.16 1.40
CA LEU A 39 -6.07 -0.15 1.86
C LEU A 39 -4.68 -0.78 1.83
N GLU A 40 -3.80 -0.22 1.03
CA GLU A 40 -2.39 -0.66 1.00
C GLU A 40 -1.51 0.31 1.76
N ILE A 41 -0.69 -0.23 2.66
CA ILE A 41 0.27 0.54 3.44
C ILE A 41 1.65 0.36 2.81
N GLY A 42 2.28 1.47 2.45
CA GLY A 42 3.63 1.45 1.89
C GLY A 42 3.70 0.84 0.50
N PRO A 43 2.98 1.38 -0.49
CA PRO A 43 2.95 0.81 -1.85
C PRO A 43 4.31 0.85 -2.55
N GLY A 44 5.23 1.69 -2.09
CA GLY A 44 6.54 1.81 -2.70
C GLY A 44 6.45 2.29 -4.14
N ASP A 45 7.06 1.52 -5.05
CA ASP A 45 7.04 1.85 -6.48
C ASP A 45 5.72 1.47 -7.18
N GLY A 46 4.81 0.81 -6.47
CA GLY A 46 3.48 0.51 -7.00
C GLY A 46 3.34 -0.80 -7.76
N LEU A 47 4.33 -1.69 -7.71
CA LEU A 47 4.24 -2.95 -8.45
C LEU A 47 3.09 -3.83 -7.95
N LEU A 48 2.97 -4.00 -6.64
CA LEU A 48 1.86 -4.75 -6.06
C LEU A 48 0.55 -3.98 -6.23
N THR A 49 0.59 -2.66 -6.01
CA THR A 49 -0.56 -1.78 -6.17
C THR A 49 -1.22 -1.97 -7.54
N LYS A 50 -0.42 -1.96 -8.60
CA LYS A 50 -0.91 -2.13 -9.97
C LYS A 50 -1.66 -3.45 -10.16
N LYS A 51 -1.14 -4.53 -9.58
CA LYS A 51 -1.76 -5.85 -9.71
C LYS A 51 -3.09 -5.95 -8.96
N ILE A 52 -3.25 -5.18 -7.89
CA ILE A 52 -4.46 -5.18 -7.07
C ILE A 52 -5.50 -4.21 -7.62
N PHE A 53 -5.10 -3.01 -7.98
CA PHE A 53 -6.00 -1.89 -8.30
C PHE A 53 -7.01 -2.23 -9.40
N SER A 54 -6.58 -2.93 -10.42
CA SER A 54 -7.45 -3.28 -11.55
C SER A 54 -8.49 -4.36 -11.22
N ARG A 55 -8.39 -5.00 -10.06
CA ARG A 55 -9.19 -6.17 -9.70
C ARG A 55 -10.22 -5.91 -8.61
N VAL A 56 -10.23 -4.72 -8.03
CA VAL A 56 -11.03 -4.41 -6.86
C VAL A 56 -11.97 -3.24 -7.13
N LYS A 57 -12.92 -3.05 -6.22
CA LYS A 57 -13.93 -1.99 -6.35
C LYS A 57 -13.31 -0.61 -6.11
N GLU A 58 -12.54 -0.49 -5.06
CA GLU A 58 -11.90 0.76 -4.66
C GLU A 58 -10.63 0.47 -3.89
N MET A 59 -9.68 1.39 -3.97
CA MET A 59 -8.39 1.22 -3.33
C MET A 59 -7.82 2.56 -2.90
N ALA A 60 -7.24 2.56 -1.71
CA ALA A 60 -6.43 3.67 -1.21
C ALA A 60 -5.05 3.14 -0.84
N VAL A 61 -4.05 3.99 -0.98
CA VAL A 61 -2.69 3.68 -0.54
C VAL A 61 -2.20 4.82 0.36
N VAL A 62 -1.41 4.46 1.36
CA VAL A 62 -0.79 5.43 2.28
C VAL A 62 0.73 5.25 2.19
N GLU A 63 1.41 6.31 1.78
CA GLU A 63 2.85 6.31 1.57
C GLU A 63 3.47 7.49 2.30
N ILE A 64 4.51 7.22 3.08
CA ILE A 64 5.19 8.25 3.87
C ILE A 64 6.26 9.01 3.08
N ASP A 65 6.82 8.41 2.04
CA ASP A 65 7.88 9.02 1.24
C ASP A 65 7.28 9.94 0.17
N PRO A 66 7.54 11.26 0.25
CA PRO A 66 6.96 12.21 -0.70
C PRO A 66 7.39 11.98 -2.15
N LEU A 67 8.57 11.43 -2.39
CA LEU A 67 9.03 11.15 -3.74
C LEU A 67 8.28 9.97 -4.35
N LEU A 68 7.97 8.96 -3.55
CA LEU A 68 7.15 7.83 -4.01
C LEU A 68 5.71 8.26 -4.25
N VAL A 69 5.15 9.11 -3.40
CA VAL A 69 3.82 9.67 -3.61
C VAL A 69 3.77 10.41 -4.95
N LYS A 70 4.76 11.24 -5.23
CA LYS A 70 4.83 11.96 -6.51
C LYS A 70 4.92 10.99 -7.69
N HIS A 71 5.76 9.97 -7.57
CA HIS A 71 5.92 8.95 -8.60
C HIS A 71 4.61 8.24 -8.91
N LEU A 72 3.86 7.86 -7.88
CA LEU A 72 2.57 7.20 -8.06
C LEU A 72 1.52 8.14 -8.64
N SER A 73 1.52 9.39 -8.19
CA SER A 73 0.48 10.37 -8.53
C SER A 73 0.49 10.78 -10.01
N ILE A 74 1.65 10.70 -10.66
CA ILE A 74 1.78 11.09 -12.08
C ILE A 74 1.47 9.95 -13.05
N ARG A 75 1.23 8.74 -12.53
CA ARG A 75 0.99 7.58 -13.38
C ARG A 75 -0.46 7.53 -13.83
N SER A 76 -0.65 7.38 -15.15
CA SER A 76 -2.00 7.30 -15.73
C SER A 76 -2.71 5.98 -15.38
N ASP A 77 -1.95 4.91 -15.11
CA ASP A 77 -2.52 3.62 -14.74
C ASP A 77 -3.09 3.59 -13.31
N PHE A 78 -2.89 4.67 -12.55
CA PHE A 78 -3.44 4.83 -11.19
C PHE A 78 -4.55 5.89 -11.13
N ASP A 79 -5.15 6.23 -12.24
CA ASP A 79 -6.28 7.14 -12.24
C ASP A 79 -7.44 6.54 -11.43
N GLY A 80 -7.95 7.31 -10.46
CA GLY A 80 -8.98 6.84 -9.54
C GLY A 80 -8.47 6.17 -8.27
N LEU A 81 -7.17 5.91 -8.16
CA LEU A 81 -6.55 5.42 -6.93
C LEU A 81 -6.39 6.58 -5.95
N GLU A 82 -6.86 6.40 -4.72
CA GLU A 82 -6.62 7.39 -3.67
C GLU A 82 -5.19 7.22 -3.14
N ILE A 83 -4.38 8.27 -3.26
CA ILE A 83 -2.99 8.25 -2.80
C ILE A 83 -2.85 9.26 -1.67
N VAL A 84 -2.55 8.76 -0.47
CA VAL A 84 -2.39 9.58 0.72
C VAL A 84 -0.91 9.68 1.06
N HIS A 85 -0.40 10.92 1.10
CA HIS A 85 0.94 11.18 1.60
C HIS A 85 0.85 11.36 3.12
N GLY A 86 1.41 10.42 3.85
CA GLY A 86 1.39 10.53 5.30
C GLY A 86 1.84 9.27 6.00
N ASP A 87 1.85 9.38 7.32
CA ASP A 87 2.14 8.28 8.22
C ASP A 87 0.83 7.51 8.48
N ILE A 88 0.84 6.21 8.24
CA ILE A 88 -0.35 5.37 8.47
C ILE A 88 -0.86 5.48 9.90
N LEU A 89 0.03 5.66 10.86
CA LEU A 89 -0.33 5.74 12.28
C LEU A 89 -1.15 7.01 12.61
N ARG A 90 -1.20 7.98 11.70
CA ARG A 90 -1.94 9.24 11.85
C ARG A 90 -3.19 9.30 10.98
N GLN A 91 -3.52 8.20 10.30
CA GLN A 91 -4.69 8.15 9.43
C GLN A 91 -5.90 7.57 10.14
N ASP A 92 -7.08 8.01 9.75
CA ASP A 92 -8.35 7.39 10.10
C ASP A 92 -8.95 6.76 8.85
N ILE A 93 -9.28 5.48 8.92
CA ILE A 93 -9.83 4.75 7.77
C ILE A 93 -11.13 5.38 7.29
N GLU A 94 -11.94 5.88 8.20
CA GLU A 94 -13.23 6.50 7.85
C GLU A 94 -13.07 7.77 7.02
N ASN A 95 -11.90 8.41 7.01
CA ASN A 95 -11.61 9.58 6.19
C ASN A 95 -11.11 9.22 4.79
N LEU A 96 -10.94 7.93 4.52
CA LEU A 96 -10.52 7.44 3.21
C LEU A 96 -11.74 7.08 2.37
N THR A 97 -11.56 6.99 1.06
CA THR A 97 -12.66 6.64 0.16
C THR A 97 -13.08 5.18 0.22
N VAL A 98 -12.22 4.32 0.78
CA VAL A 98 -12.53 2.89 0.91
C VAL A 98 -13.64 2.66 1.92
N THR A 99 -14.55 1.75 1.61
CA THR A 99 -15.72 1.44 2.45
C THR A 99 -15.58 0.09 3.13
N ASN A 100 -16.16 -0.01 4.33
CA ASN A 100 -16.13 -1.27 5.07
C ASN A 100 -16.93 -2.38 4.37
N PRO A 101 -16.48 -3.63 4.46
CA PRO A 101 -15.24 -4.06 5.13
C PRO A 101 -14.00 -3.76 4.28
N VAL A 102 -12.99 -3.18 4.91
CA VAL A 102 -11.72 -2.86 4.25
C VAL A 102 -10.71 -3.97 4.53
N ARG A 103 -10.05 -4.45 3.48
CA ARG A 103 -8.92 -5.37 3.61
C ARG A 103 -7.64 -4.56 3.59
N ILE A 104 -6.77 -4.80 4.55
CA ILE A 104 -5.53 -4.05 4.72
C ILE A 104 -4.36 -4.92 4.32
N ILE A 105 -3.54 -4.39 3.43
CA ILE A 105 -2.40 -5.09 2.86
C ILE A 105 -1.18 -4.18 2.99
N GLY A 106 -0.02 -4.75 3.24
CA GLY A 106 1.19 -3.94 3.28
C GLY A 106 2.45 -4.77 3.30
N ASN A 107 3.49 -4.22 2.67
CA ASN A 107 4.85 -4.67 2.85
C ASN A 107 5.49 -3.74 3.88
N ILE A 108 5.26 -4.05 5.14
CA ILE A 108 5.52 -3.14 6.26
C ILE A 108 6.92 -3.35 6.80
N PRO A 109 7.71 -2.26 7.03
CA PRO A 109 8.98 -2.40 7.74
C PRO A 109 8.76 -3.01 9.12
N TYR A 110 9.63 -3.95 9.49
CA TYR A 110 9.48 -4.70 10.76
C TYR A 110 9.49 -3.79 11.99
N ASN A 111 10.16 -2.65 11.92
CA ASN A 111 10.32 -1.75 13.07
C ASN A 111 9.05 -0.97 13.43
N ILE A 112 8.01 -1.00 12.60
CA ILE A 112 6.75 -0.31 12.89
C ILE A 112 5.54 -1.25 12.95
N THR A 113 5.76 -2.55 12.81
CA THR A 113 4.67 -3.54 12.76
C THR A 113 3.80 -3.51 14.02
N SER A 114 4.39 -3.46 15.21
CA SER A 114 3.64 -3.41 16.46
C SER A 114 2.78 -2.15 16.54
N SER A 115 3.32 -1.01 16.15
CA SER A 115 2.58 0.26 16.15
C SER A 115 1.38 0.21 15.21
N ILE A 116 1.53 -0.44 14.04
CA ILE A 116 0.44 -0.60 13.10
C ILE A 116 -0.66 -1.50 13.67
N ILE A 117 -0.29 -2.56 14.38
CA ILE A 117 -1.29 -3.43 15.04
C ILE A 117 -2.10 -2.63 16.05
N PHE A 118 -1.47 -1.80 16.90
CA PHE A 118 -2.19 -0.94 17.82
C PHE A 118 -3.08 0.06 17.11
N TRP A 119 -2.61 0.66 16.02
CA TRP A 119 -3.40 1.56 15.20
C TRP A 119 -4.65 0.86 14.65
N LEU A 120 -4.51 -0.38 14.16
CA LEU A 120 -5.65 -1.17 13.67
C LEU A 120 -6.71 -1.38 14.74
N ILE A 121 -6.29 -1.67 15.97
CA ILE A 121 -7.21 -1.85 17.09
C ILE A 121 -8.02 -0.58 17.33
N GLU A 122 -7.39 0.58 17.25
CA GLU A 122 -8.07 1.87 17.38
C GLU A 122 -9.09 2.13 16.27
N GLN A 123 -8.87 1.56 15.08
CA GLN A 123 -9.80 1.74 13.95
C GLN A 123 -11.06 0.87 14.06
N LEU A 124 -11.11 -0.06 14.98
CA LEU A 124 -12.25 -0.99 15.11
C LEU A 124 -13.50 -0.34 15.71
N ASP A 125 -13.38 0.82 16.29
CA ASP A 125 -14.55 1.55 16.85
C ASP A 125 -15.30 2.36 15.75
#